data_f934402ac958f8163b12324ca31a4b5f
#
_entry.id   f934402ac958f8163b12324ca31a4b5f
#
_cell.length_a   1.000
_cell.length_b   1.000
_cell.length_c   1.000
_cell.angle_alpha   90.00
_cell.angle_beta   90.00
_cell.angle_gamma   90.00
#
_symmetry.space_group_name_H-M   'P 1'
#
loop_
_entity.id
_entity.type
_entity.pdbx_description
1 polymer ?
#
loop_
_entity_poly.entity_id
_entity_poly.type
_entity_poly.pdbx_seq_one_letter_code
_entity_poly.pdbx_strand_id
1 'polypeptide(L)'
;MEDKDSSKPSLVSTESHLSSKKDDLSYFARLLNIQKFHYQLEQSVDGFEKLCNGKRIVDLSSIAEESKYFIKDVKDKIGATKVATILCLPTGANKQFIEDQIATYINLNPIIAFSKADECKLYPRELSVLANKNVKVGFITGSKTILSSLAVTEPEVLASHLESYLIDEVNYE
;
A
#
# COMPACT_ATOMS: atom_id res chain seq x y z
N MET A 1 16.26 26.66 -12.82
CA MET A 1 17.01 25.39 -12.65
C MET A 1 15.95 24.32 -12.56
N GLU A 2 15.66 23.64 -13.66
CA GLU A 2 14.73 22.51 -13.68
C GLU A 2 15.39 21.34 -12.95
N ASP A 3 14.68 20.83 -11.95
CA ASP A 3 15.10 19.67 -11.14
C ASP A 3 15.16 18.43 -12.04
N LYS A 4 16.36 18.04 -12.45
CA LYS A 4 16.65 16.93 -13.36
C LYS A 4 16.42 15.54 -12.71
N ASP A 5 15.79 15.46 -11.53
CA ASP A 5 15.65 14.21 -10.77
C ASP A 5 14.22 13.66 -10.70
N SER A 6 13.33 14.09 -11.57
CA SER A 6 12.00 13.51 -11.70
C SER A 6 11.95 12.45 -12.79
N SER A 7 12.81 11.42 -12.71
CA SER A 7 12.55 10.23 -13.51
C SER A 7 11.24 9.60 -12.99
N LYS A 8 10.27 9.45 -13.91
CA LYS A 8 9.02 8.77 -13.60
C LYS A 8 9.31 7.40 -12.95
N PRO A 9 8.53 6.97 -11.96
CA PRO A 9 8.74 5.65 -11.39
C PRO A 9 8.45 4.55 -12.41
N SER A 10 9.06 3.41 -12.24
CA SER A 10 8.69 2.19 -12.97
C SER A 10 7.71 1.37 -12.15
N LEU A 11 6.79 0.66 -12.82
CA LEU A 11 5.95 -0.37 -12.20
C LEU A 11 6.64 -1.72 -12.32
N VAL A 12 6.61 -2.48 -11.24
CA VAL A 12 7.08 -3.87 -11.24
C VAL A 12 5.94 -4.75 -10.73
N SER A 13 5.47 -5.65 -11.57
CA SER A 13 4.56 -6.71 -11.14
C SER A 13 5.36 -7.93 -10.73
N THR A 14 5.03 -8.52 -9.58
CA THR A 14 5.63 -9.78 -9.15
C THR A 14 4.68 -10.93 -9.43
N GLU A 15 5.23 -12.04 -9.89
CA GLU A 15 4.47 -13.27 -10.09
C GLU A 15 5.07 -14.35 -9.19
N SER A 16 4.19 -15.12 -8.55
CA SER A 16 4.55 -16.42 -8.02
C SER A 16 3.99 -17.49 -8.95
N HIS A 17 4.61 -18.65 -9.01
CA HIS A 17 4.12 -19.80 -9.82
C HIS A 17 2.67 -20.22 -9.52
N LEU A 18 2.07 -19.69 -8.44
CA LEU A 18 0.74 -20.06 -7.98
C LEU A 18 -0.36 -19.07 -8.38
N SER A 19 -0.05 -17.92 -8.97
CA SER A 19 -1.05 -16.90 -9.30
C SER A 19 -1.10 -16.59 -10.79
N SER A 20 -2.12 -17.08 -11.47
CA SER A 20 -2.48 -16.70 -12.86
C SER A 20 -3.37 -15.45 -12.89
N LYS A 21 -3.05 -14.40 -12.15
CA LYS A 21 -3.84 -13.17 -12.18
C LYS A 21 -3.60 -12.40 -13.47
N LYS A 22 -4.70 -11.86 -14.05
CA LYS A 22 -4.64 -10.93 -15.18
C LYS A 22 -3.74 -9.75 -14.81
N ASP A 23 -2.88 -9.38 -15.76
CA ASP A 23 -1.95 -8.27 -15.66
C ASP A 23 -2.68 -6.91 -15.83
N ASP A 24 -3.37 -6.49 -14.79
CA ASP A 24 -4.09 -5.22 -14.78
C ASP A 24 -3.13 -4.01 -14.76
N LEU A 25 -1.90 -4.18 -14.28
CA LEU A 25 -0.91 -3.11 -14.22
C LEU A 25 -0.45 -2.61 -15.60
N SER A 26 -0.54 -3.42 -16.65
CA SER A 26 -0.20 -3.00 -18.01
C SER A 26 -1.08 -1.85 -18.51
N TYR A 27 -2.36 -1.86 -18.13
CA TYR A 27 -3.26 -0.77 -18.45
C TYR A 27 -2.82 0.55 -17.78
N PHE A 28 -2.53 0.49 -16.48
CA PHE A 28 -2.07 1.66 -15.72
C PHE A 28 -0.71 2.18 -16.18
N ALA A 29 0.23 1.29 -16.50
CA ALA A 29 1.54 1.67 -17.03
C ALA A 29 1.41 2.47 -18.34
N ARG A 30 0.53 2.03 -19.24
CA ARG A 30 0.22 2.74 -20.49
C ARG A 30 -0.43 4.08 -20.24
N LEU A 31 -1.45 4.14 -19.35
CA LEU A 31 -2.17 5.37 -19.02
C LEU A 31 -1.23 6.43 -18.44
N LEU A 32 -0.31 6.03 -17.55
CA LEU A 32 0.63 6.92 -16.88
C LEU A 32 1.90 7.20 -17.72
N ASN A 33 2.05 6.52 -18.84
CA ASN A 33 3.26 6.58 -19.68
C ASN A 33 4.53 6.30 -18.87
N ILE A 34 4.53 5.16 -18.17
CA ILE A 34 5.66 4.67 -17.36
C ILE A 34 6.04 3.26 -17.78
N GLN A 35 7.29 2.88 -17.53
CA GLN A 35 7.76 1.54 -17.85
C GLN A 35 7.19 0.52 -16.88
N LYS A 36 6.90 -0.68 -17.37
CA LYS A 36 6.49 -1.82 -16.59
C LYS A 36 7.47 -2.97 -16.79
N PHE A 37 7.77 -3.63 -15.69
CA PHE A 37 8.61 -4.81 -15.63
C PHE A 37 7.87 -5.95 -14.93
N HIS A 38 8.24 -7.16 -15.28
CA HIS A 38 7.84 -8.39 -14.57
C HIS A 38 9.04 -8.94 -13.81
N TYR A 39 8.80 -9.39 -12.59
CA TYR A 39 9.82 -9.98 -11.76
C TYR A 39 9.28 -11.22 -11.05
N GLN A 40 10.02 -12.32 -11.15
CA GLN A 40 9.70 -13.56 -10.46
C GLN A 40 10.38 -13.55 -9.09
N LEU A 41 9.59 -13.71 -8.02
CA LEU A 41 10.09 -13.58 -6.64
C LEU A 41 11.19 -14.60 -6.27
N GLU A 42 11.29 -15.69 -7.02
CA GLU A 42 12.32 -16.71 -6.85
C GLU A 42 13.68 -16.32 -7.43
N GLN A 43 13.72 -15.27 -8.24
CA GLN A 43 14.98 -14.74 -8.76
C GLN A 43 15.73 -13.99 -7.65
N SER A 44 17.06 -13.98 -7.76
CA SER A 44 17.87 -13.26 -6.78
C SER A 44 17.61 -11.76 -6.86
N VAL A 45 17.56 -11.08 -5.72
CA VAL A 45 17.35 -9.61 -5.63
C VAL A 45 18.38 -8.82 -6.46
N ASP A 46 19.53 -9.40 -6.81
CA ASP A 46 20.49 -8.78 -7.73
C ASP A 46 19.91 -8.54 -9.14
N GLY A 47 19.03 -9.43 -9.60
CA GLY A 47 18.27 -9.23 -10.83
C GLY A 47 17.28 -8.06 -10.71
N PHE A 48 16.65 -7.92 -9.55
CA PHE A 48 15.73 -6.83 -9.27
C PHE A 48 16.40 -5.45 -9.29
N GLU A 49 17.61 -5.33 -8.73
CA GLU A 49 18.35 -4.06 -8.77
C GLU A 49 18.68 -3.59 -10.18
N LYS A 50 18.98 -4.55 -11.06
CA LYS A 50 19.33 -4.29 -12.48
C LYS A 50 18.14 -4.04 -13.37
N LEU A 51 16.92 -4.35 -12.89
CA LEU A 51 15.71 -4.31 -13.71
C LEU A 51 15.41 -2.92 -14.27
N CYS A 52 15.60 -1.89 -13.44
CA CYS A 52 15.41 -0.50 -13.84
C CYS A 52 16.19 0.45 -12.94
N ASN A 53 16.53 1.61 -13.46
CA ASN A 53 17.12 2.70 -12.70
C ASN A 53 16.02 3.61 -12.11
N GLY A 54 16.22 4.12 -10.89
CA GLY A 54 15.35 5.10 -10.28
C GLY A 54 14.27 4.54 -9.36
N LYS A 55 13.19 5.28 -9.19
CA LYS A 55 12.08 4.95 -8.30
C LYS A 55 11.25 3.79 -8.86
N ARG A 56 10.82 2.88 -8.00
CA ARG A 56 10.02 1.71 -8.36
C ARG A 56 8.80 1.61 -7.48
N ILE A 57 7.68 1.24 -8.10
CA ILE A 57 6.46 0.82 -7.39
C ILE A 57 6.31 -0.66 -7.67
N VAL A 58 6.37 -1.49 -6.64
CA VAL A 58 6.32 -2.94 -6.75
C VAL A 58 4.98 -3.43 -6.24
N ASP A 59 4.22 -4.11 -7.09
CA ASP A 59 3.00 -4.80 -6.71
C ASP A 59 3.33 -6.24 -6.32
N LEU A 60 3.13 -6.54 -5.05
CA LEU A 60 3.37 -7.86 -4.47
C LEU A 60 2.03 -8.61 -4.36
N SER A 61 1.64 -9.27 -5.42
CA SER A 61 0.41 -10.07 -5.49
C SER A 61 0.59 -11.54 -5.09
N SER A 62 1.75 -11.88 -4.53
CA SER A 62 2.11 -13.23 -4.09
C SER A 62 1.60 -13.56 -2.68
N ILE A 63 1.83 -14.79 -2.24
CA ILE A 63 1.54 -15.21 -0.86
C ILE A 63 2.38 -14.40 0.15
N ALA A 64 1.83 -14.22 1.34
CA ALA A 64 2.40 -13.35 2.37
C ALA A 64 3.86 -13.67 2.70
N GLU A 65 4.22 -14.96 2.80
CA GLU A 65 5.58 -15.38 3.15
C GLU A 65 6.60 -14.98 2.07
N GLU A 66 6.32 -15.24 0.80
CA GLU A 66 7.20 -14.84 -0.30
C GLU A 66 7.38 -13.32 -0.36
N SER A 67 6.28 -12.58 -0.19
CA SER A 67 6.32 -11.12 -0.15
C SER A 67 7.19 -10.59 1.00
N LYS A 68 7.09 -11.18 2.19
CA LYS A 68 7.92 -10.79 3.35
C LYS A 68 9.39 -11.05 3.12
N TYR A 69 9.74 -12.23 2.60
CA TYR A 69 11.13 -12.55 2.29
C TYR A 69 11.70 -11.59 1.26
N PHE A 70 10.98 -11.35 0.17
CA PHE A 70 11.41 -10.43 -0.86
C PHE A 70 11.61 -9.00 -0.32
N ILE A 71 10.65 -8.45 0.44
CA ILE A 71 10.78 -7.10 1.01
C ILE A 71 11.99 -7.04 1.94
N LYS A 72 12.21 -8.06 2.77
CA LYS A 72 13.35 -8.12 3.67
C LYS A 72 14.66 -8.11 2.89
N ASP A 73 14.80 -8.98 1.89
CA ASP A 73 16.01 -9.06 1.06
C ASP A 73 16.29 -7.73 0.34
N VAL A 74 15.26 -7.08 -0.20
CA VAL A 74 15.41 -5.76 -0.83
C VAL A 74 15.86 -4.71 0.19
N LYS A 75 15.26 -4.68 1.40
CA LYS A 75 15.68 -3.76 2.47
C LYS A 75 17.12 -3.98 2.91
N ASP A 76 17.53 -5.24 3.01
CA ASP A 76 18.89 -5.60 3.43
C ASP A 76 19.93 -5.18 2.38
N LYS A 77 19.61 -5.28 1.09
CA LYS A 77 20.53 -4.93 0.00
C LYS A 77 20.62 -3.45 -0.31
N ILE A 78 19.48 -2.79 -0.49
CA ILE A 78 19.46 -1.38 -0.93
C ILE A 78 19.34 -0.38 0.22
N GLY A 79 19.11 -0.85 1.44
CA GLY A 79 18.94 -0.06 2.65
C GLY A 79 17.48 0.18 3.02
N ALA A 80 17.15 -0.10 4.27
CA ALA A 80 15.78 -0.04 4.78
C ALA A 80 15.12 1.34 4.64
N THR A 81 15.90 2.42 4.70
CA THR A 81 15.42 3.80 4.55
C THR A 81 15.00 4.16 3.13
N LYS A 82 15.41 3.37 2.14
CA LYS A 82 15.06 3.57 0.72
C LYS A 82 13.82 2.78 0.29
N VAL A 83 13.26 1.95 1.18
CA VAL A 83 12.13 1.07 0.88
C VAL A 83 10.97 1.38 1.80
N ALA A 84 9.89 1.91 1.24
CA ALA A 84 8.61 2.03 1.94
C ALA A 84 7.76 0.79 1.65
N THR A 85 7.19 0.20 2.70
CA THR A 85 6.21 -0.89 2.59
C THR A 85 4.83 -0.30 2.79
N ILE A 86 3.94 -0.50 1.83
CA ILE A 86 2.54 -0.07 1.91
C ILE A 86 1.67 -1.32 2.01
N LEU A 87 0.88 -1.41 3.07
CA LEU A 87 -0.12 -2.46 3.26
C LEU A 87 -1.50 -1.91 2.93
N CYS A 88 -2.10 -2.42 1.86
CA CYS A 88 -3.44 -2.03 1.44
C CYS A 88 -4.50 -2.85 2.19
N LEU A 89 -5.40 -2.18 2.90
CA LEU A 89 -6.51 -2.79 3.62
C LEU A 89 -7.83 -2.19 3.10
N PRO A 90 -8.87 -3.00 2.83
CA PRO A 90 -10.16 -2.46 2.47
C PRO A 90 -10.84 -1.82 3.68
N THR A 91 -11.51 -0.69 3.51
CA THR A 91 -12.41 -0.14 4.53
C THR A 91 -13.58 -1.10 4.77
N GLY A 92 -14.13 -1.09 5.97
CA GLY A 92 -15.19 -2.00 6.38
C GLY A 92 -14.72 -3.43 6.68
N ALA A 93 -13.42 -3.69 6.67
CA ALA A 93 -12.89 -4.98 7.07
C ALA A 93 -13.17 -5.26 8.55
N ASN A 94 -13.39 -6.53 8.90
CA ASN A 94 -13.58 -6.89 10.30
C ASN A 94 -12.27 -6.73 11.09
N LYS A 95 -12.42 -6.53 12.40
CA LYS A 95 -11.30 -6.29 13.32
C LYS A 95 -10.24 -7.39 13.25
N GLN A 96 -10.66 -8.65 13.29
CA GLN A 96 -9.75 -9.80 13.29
C GLN A 96 -8.89 -9.84 12.02
N PHE A 97 -9.50 -9.61 10.85
CA PHE A 97 -8.77 -9.54 9.60
C PHE A 97 -7.67 -8.46 9.62
N ILE A 98 -8.00 -7.26 10.13
CA ILE A 98 -7.03 -6.15 10.24
C ILE A 98 -5.89 -6.53 11.18
N GLU A 99 -6.21 -7.10 12.36
CA GLU A 99 -5.23 -7.55 13.34
C GLU A 99 -4.28 -8.61 12.76
N ASP A 100 -4.82 -9.58 12.03
CA ASP A 100 -4.04 -10.66 11.41
C ASP A 100 -3.12 -10.12 10.29
N GLN A 101 -3.63 -9.21 9.46
CA GLN A 101 -2.81 -8.58 8.43
C GLN A 101 -1.68 -7.75 9.04
N ILE A 102 -1.97 -6.96 10.06
CA ILE A 102 -0.94 -6.17 10.75
C ILE A 102 0.08 -7.11 11.40
N ALA A 103 -0.36 -8.13 12.13
CA ALA A 103 0.55 -9.08 12.77
C ALA A 103 1.49 -9.75 11.76
N THR A 104 0.98 -10.05 10.56
CA THR A 104 1.75 -10.65 9.48
C THR A 104 2.86 -9.74 8.98
N TYR A 105 2.63 -8.43 8.89
CA TYR A 105 3.55 -7.48 8.23
C TYR A 105 4.20 -6.47 9.17
N ILE A 106 3.92 -6.47 10.48
CA ILE A 106 4.38 -5.44 11.44
C ILE A 106 5.90 -5.25 11.43
N ASN A 107 6.67 -6.34 11.31
CA ASN A 107 8.13 -6.31 11.28
C ASN A 107 8.71 -5.60 10.04
N LEU A 108 7.90 -5.35 9.03
CA LEU A 108 8.29 -4.59 7.85
C LEU A 108 8.02 -3.09 7.99
N ASN A 109 7.49 -2.65 9.15
CA ASN A 109 7.10 -1.28 9.44
C ASN A 109 6.21 -0.68 8.33
N PRO A 110 5.01 -1.27 8.10
CA PRO A 110 4.16 -0.85 7.00
C PRO A 110 3.48 0.48 7.26
N ILE A 111 3.24 1.22 6.18
CA ILE A 111 2.29 2.34 6.13
C ILE A 111 0.98 1.80 5.60
N ILE A 112 -0.13 2.06 6.29
CA ILE A 112 -1.44 1.58 5.86
C ILE A 112 -2.02 2.50 4.79
N ALA A 113 -2.54 1.88 3.72
CA ALA A 113 -3.40 2.52 2.75
C ALA A 113 -4.79 1.87 2.82
N PHE A 114 -5.78 2.62 3.28
CA PHE A 114 -7.16 2.15 3.19
C PHE A 114 -7.68 2.29 1.77
N SER A 115 -8.28 1.23 1.25
CA SER A 115 -8.90 1.20 -0.07
C SER A 115 -10.41 1.06 0.04
N LYS A 116 -11.12 1.33 -1.05
CA LYS A 116 -12.59 1.18 -1.17
C LYS A 116 -13.39 2.09 -0.22
N ALA A 117 -12.89 3.28 0.09
CA ALA A 117 -13.61 4.23 0.91
C ALA A 117 -14.89 4.79 0.25
N ASP A 118 -15.06 4.54 -1.06
CA ASP A 118 -16.30 4.79 -1.80
C ASP A 118 -17.36 3.69 -1.66
N GLU A 119 -16.93 2.48 -1.30
CA GLU A 119 -17.81 1.33 -1.08
C GLU A 119 -18.25 1.21 0.39
N CYS A 120 -17.36 1.53 1.33
CA CYS A 120 -17.61 1.42 2.76
C CYS A 120 -16.91 2.54 3.54
N LYS A 121 -17.59 3.08 4.54
CA LYS A 121 -17.00 4.08 5.44
C LYS A 121 -15.87 3.47 6.27
N LEU A 122 -14.87 4.30 6.59
CA LEU A 122 -13.83 3.95 7.55
C LEU A 122 -14.38 4.19 8.97
N TYR A 123 -14.48 3.14 9.77
CA TYR A 123 -15.06 3.21 11.10
C TYR A 123 -13.99 3.40 12.19
N PRO A 124 -14.35 4.01 13.34
CA PRO A 124 -13.44 4.21 14.48
C PRO A 124 -12.75 2.92 14.94
N ARG A 125 -13.46 1.78 14.88
CA ARG A 125 -12.93 0.46 15.27
C ARG A 125 -11.69 0.04 14.46
N GLU A 126 -11.63 0.38 13.18
CA GLU A 126 -10.50 0.06 12.30
C GLU A 126 -9.28 0.90 12.71
N LEU A 127 -9.48 2.18 12.95
CA LEU A 127 -8.43 3.09 13.41
C LEU A 127 -7.92 2.72 14.81
N SER A 128 -8.80 2.26 15.71
CA SER A 128 -8.43 1.83 17.06
C SER A 128 -7.45 0.64 17.03
N VAL A 129 -7.64 -0.31 16.12
CA VAL A 129 -6.69 -1.43 15.95
C VAL A 129 -5.32 -0.92 15.57
N LEU A 130 -5.25 0.01 14.62
CA LEU A 130 -3.98 0.58 14.14
C LEU A 130 -3.28 1.39 15.23
N ALA A 131 -4.02 2.22 15.96
CA ALA A 131 -3.51 3.01 17.06
C ALA A 131 -2.89 2.12 18.16
N ASN A 132 -3.58 1.04 18.55
CA ASN A 132 -3.10 0.10 19.56
C ASN A 132 -1.80 -0.63 19.12
N LYS A 133 -1.55 -0.74 17.83
CA LYS A 133 -0.33 -1.34 17.26
C LYS A 133 0.71 -0.31 16.85
N ASN A 134 0.44 0.99 17.06
CA ASN A 134 1.31 2.10 16.66
C ASN A 134 1.68 2.06 15.16
N VAL A 135 0.70 1.72 14.30
CA VAL A 135 0.89 1.64 12.85
C VAL A 135 0.34 2.90 12.21
N LYS A 136 1.10 3.47 11.27
CA LYS A 136 0.73 4.71 10.60
C LYS A 136 -0.27 4.46 9.47
N VAL A 137 -1.30 5.29 9.42
CA VAL A 137 -2.15 5.45 8.24
C VAL A 137 -1.54 6.56 7.37
N GLY A 138 -1.24 6.25 6.13
CA GLY A 138 -0.65 7.21 5.20
C GLY A 138 -1.59 7.62 4.09
N PHE A 139 -2.51 6.74 3.70
CA PHE A 139 -3.34 6.96 2.54
C PHE A 139 -4.76 6.42 2.74
N ILE A 140 -5.72 7.13 2.13
CA ILE A 140 -7.09 6.64 1.93
C ILE A 140 -7.41 6.76 0.45
N THR A 141 -7.91 5.67 -0.14
CA THR A 141 -8.32 5.64 -1.54
C THR A 141 -9.73 5.08 -1.65
N GLY A 142 -10.50 5.61 -2.60
CA GLY A 142 -11.87 5.17 -2.78
C GLY A 142 -12.69 6.21 -3.54
N SER A 143 -12.29 6.49 -4.76
CA SER A 143 -13.13 7.24 -5.70
C SER A 143 -13.17 6.47 -7.01
N LYS A 144 -14.29 6.56 -7.70
CA LYS A 144 -14.46 6.00 -9.04
C LYS A 144 -13.61 6.68 -10.11
N THR A 145 -12.96 7.81 -9.75
CA THR A 145 -12.09 8.57 -10.66
C THR A 145 -10.65 8.49 -10.20
N ILE A 146 -9.76 8.06 -11.07
CA ILE A 146 -8.33 7.87 -10.78
C ILE A 146 -7.65 9.16 -10.27
N LEU A 147 -8.08 10.32 -10.78
CA LEU A 147 -7.41 11.60 -10.50
C LEU A 147 -7.70 12.19 -9.11
N SER A 148 -8.75 11.76 -8.43
CA SER A 148 -9.13 12.28 -7.10
C SER A 148 -9.28 11.18 -6.05
N SER A 149 -8.76 10.00 -6.33
CA SER A 149 -9.02 8.80 -5.54
C SER A 149 -8.05 8.58 -4.38
N LEU A 150 -6.98 9.37 -4.27
CA LEU A 150 -5.96 9.21 -3.23
C LEU A 150 -5.88 10.46 -2.36
N ALA A 151 -6.18 10.29 -1.08
CA ALA A 151 -5.92 11.28 -0.06
C ALA A 151 -4.71 10.85 0.80
N VAL A 152 -3.76 11.75 0.98
CA VAL A 152 -2.72 11.61 2.01
C VAL A 152 -3.37 11.90 3.35
N THR A 153 -3.15 11.03 4.31
CA THR A 153 -3.81 11.13 5.61
C THR A 153 -2.94 11.92 6.58
N GLU A 154 -3.44 13.06 7.00
CA GLU A 154 -2.86 13.83 8.11
C GLU A 154 -3.57 13.49 9.42
N PRO A 155 -2.89 13.52 10.59
CA PRO A 155 -3.49 13.19 11.89
C PRO A 155 -4.74 14.00 12.17
N GLU A 156 -4.75 15.29 11.82
CA GLU A 156 -5.87 16.21 12.02
C GLU A 156 -7.11 15.80 11.21
N VAL A 157 -6.90 15.30 9.99
CA VAL A 157 -7.98 14.79 9.12
C VAL A 157 -8.61 13.54 9.72
N LEU A 158 -7.79 12.62 10.25
CA LEU A 158 -8.29 11.44 10.95
C LEU A 158 -9.02 11.79 12.23
N ALA A 159 -8.51 12.73 13.00
CA ALA A 159 -9.15 13.20 14.23
C ALA A 159 -10.53 13.80 13.94
N SER A 160 -10.63 14.71 12.97
CA SER A 160 -11.92 15.31 12.58
C SER A 160 -12.90 14.27 12.06
N HIS A 161 -12.42 13.24 11.34
CA HIS A 161 -13.26 12.15 10.89
C HIS A 161 -13.81 11.34 12.07
N LEU A 162 -12.99 11.05 13.10
CA LEU A 162 -13.43 10.36 14.31
C LEU A 162 -14.43 11.19 15.11
N GLU A 163 -14.21 12.50 15.25
CA GLU A 163 -15.12 13.42 15.94
C GLU A 163 -16.51 13.42 15.28
N SER A 164 -16.60 13.39 13.96
CA SER A 164 -17.88 13.34 13.25
C SER A 164 -18.72 12.13 13.62
N TYR A 165 -18.11 10.98 13.89
CA TYR A 165 -18.82 9.80 14.37
C TYR A 165 -19.41 9.95 15.75
N LEU A 166 -18.70 10.62 16.67
CA LEU A 166 -19.19 10.85 18.04
C LEU A 166 -20.40 11.79 18.03
N ILE A 167 -20.41 12.76 17.13
CA ILE A 167 -21.53 13.70 16.99
C ILE A 167 -22.76 13.00 16.39
N ASP A 168 -22.57 12.14 15.41
CA ASP A 168 -23.67 11.40 14.78
C ASP A 168 -24.33 10.43 15.78
N GLU A 169 -23.57 9.73 16.62
CA GLU A 169 -24.13 8.83 17.64
C GLU A 169 -24.97 9.56 18.70
N VAL A 170 -24.54 10.77 19.11
CA VAL A 170 -25.27 11.57 20.10
C VAL A 170 -26.60 12.13 19.57
N ASN A 171 -26.73 12.30 18.24
CA ASN A 171 -27.96 12.82 17.62
C ASN A 171 -29.02 11.74 17.33
N TYR A 172 -28.74 10.48 17.57
CA TYR A 172 -29.66 9.35 17.36
C TYR A 172 -30.26 8.79 18.68
N GLU A 173 -29.91 9.33 19.86
CA GLU A 173 -30.56 9.06 21.13
C GLU A 173 -31.60 10.16 21.46
#